data_0ef553d0c1bd6452e70e7f6430017f12
#
_entry.id   0ef553d0c1bd6452e70e7f6430017f12
#
_cell.length_a   1.000
_cell.length_b   1.000
_cell.length_c   1.000
_cell.angle_alpha   90.00
_cell.angle_beta   90.00
_cell.angle_gamma   90.00
#
_symmetry.space_group_name_H-M   'P 1'
#
loop_
_entity.id
_entity.type
_entity.pdbx_description
1 polymer ?
#
loop_
_entity_poly.entity_id
_entity_poly.type
_entity_poly.pdbx_seq_one_letter_code
_entity_poly.pdbx_strand_id
1 'polypeptide(L)' 'MSVAKVIELISEGATVEEAVAKAAAKATKTLRNVTAVNVENIKALVEKGKVVRYRVDVKATFVLED' A
#
# COMPACT_ATOMS: atom_id res chain seq x y z
N MET A 1 6.34 15.24 20.93
CA MET A 1 6.15 15.24 19.47
C MET A 1 6.66 13.93 18.87
N SER A 2 5.91 13.35 17.97
CA SER A 2 6.26 12.05 17.40
C SER A 2 7.16 12.17 16.20
N VAL A 3 7.95 11.14 15.99
CA VAL A 3 8.73 10.99 14.77
C VAL A 3 8.12 9.84 13.97
N ALA A 4 7.91 10.07 12.70
CA ALA A 4 7.35 9.05 11.82
C ALA A 4 8.32 8.70 10.71
N LYS A 5 8.12 7.53 10.17
CA LYS A 5 8.90 7.01 9.07
C LYS A 5 7.97 6.48 7.99
N VAL A 6 8.45 6.48 6.75
CA VAL A 6 7.63 6.04 5.61
C VAL A 6 8.39 4.95 4.88
N ILE A 7 7.68 3.88 4.51
CA ILE A 7 8.22 2.87 3.62
C ILE A 7 7.33 2.75 2.39
N GLU A 8 7.91 2.31 1.29
CA GLU A 8 7.17 2.11 0.06
C GLU A 8 6.88 0.63 -0.15
N LEU A 9 5.66 0.36 -0.64
CA LEU A 9 5.21 -0.99 -0.96
C LEU A 9 4.50 -0.97 -2.30
N ILE A 10 4.60 -2.09 -3.00
CA ILE A 10 3.86 -2.31 -4.24
C ILE A 10 2.98 -3.54 -4.00
N SER A 11 1.70 -3.42 -4.34
CA SER A 11 0.74 -4.49 -4.12
C SER A 11 -0.17 -4.62 -5.33
N GLU A 12 -0.67 -5.83 -5.56
CA GLU A 12 -1.61 -6.11 -6.64
C GLU A 12 -2.86 -6.77 -6.10
N GLY A 13 -3.97 -6.55 -6.77
CA GLY A 13 -5.23 -7.16 -6.41
C GLY A 13 -6.22 -7.10 -7.56
N ALA A 14 -7.32 -7.81 -7.41
CA ALA A 14 -8.41 -7.81 -8.40
C ALA A 14 -9.10 -6.46 -8.47
N THR A 15 -9.04 -5.69 -7.39
CA THR A 15 -9.56 -4.33 -7.31
C THR A 15 -8.51 -3.43 -6.67
N VAL A 16 -8.66 -2.13 -6.83
CA VAL A 16 -7.78 -1.15 -6.18
C VAL A 16 -7.89 -1.30 -4.66
N GLU A 17 -9.10 -1.43 -4.14
CA GLU A 17 -9.34 -1.59 -2.71
C GLU A 17 -8.64 -2.83 -2.15
N GLU A 18 -8.70 -3.94 -2.87
CA GLU A 18 -8.02 -5.16 -2.45
C GLU A 18 -6.51 -4.97 -2.42
N ALA A 19 -5.95 -4.34 -3.45
CA ALA A 19 -4.52 -4.09 -3.51
C ALA A 19 -4.06 -3.22 -2.34
N VAL A 20 -4.83 -2.16 -2.03
CA VAL A 20 -4.51 -1.27 -0.90
C VAL A 20 -4.61 -2.02 0.43
N ALA A 21 -5.68 -2.79 0.61
CA ALA A 21 -5.88 -3.56 1.84
C ALA A 21 -4.75 -4.57 2.07
N LYS A 22 -4.27 -5.21 1.01
CA LYS A 22 -3.15 -6.15 1.10
C LYS A 22 -1.86 -5.45 1.53
N ALA A 23 -1.62 -4.26 0.97
CA ALA A 23 -0.43 -3.48 1.35
C ALA A 23 -0.50 -3.08 2.82
N ALA A 24 -1.67 -2.60 3.28
CA ALA A 24 -1.87 -2.22 4.68
C ALA A 24 -1.69 -3.41 5.61
N ALA A 25 -2.24 -4.56 5.25
CA ALA A 25 -2.12 -5.78 6.05
C ALA A 25 -0.66 -6.23 6.16
N LYS A 26 0.08 -6.15 5.05
CA LYS A 26 1.50 -6.53 5.05
C LYS A 26 2.32 -5.59 5.92
N ALA A 27 2.05 -4.29 5.80
CA ALA A 27 2.76 -3.29 6.60
C ALA A 27 2.49 -3.49 8.09
N THR A 28 1.24 -3.70 8.48
CA THR A 28 0.88 -3.87 9.89
C THR A 28 1.38 -5.17 10.47
N LYS A 29 1.64 -6.17 9.63
CA LYS A 29 2.19 -7.44 10.07
C LYS A 29 3.65 -7.32 10.49
N THR A 30 4.41 -6.43 9.84
CA THR A 30 5.84 -6.30 10.07
C THR A 30 6.25 -5.05 10.84
N LEU A 31 5.37 -4.05 10.92
CA LEU A 31 5.67 -2.77 11.55
C LEU A 31 4.65 -2.46 12.63
N ARG A 32 5.10 -1.75 13.66
CA ARG A 32 4.22 -1.22 14.71
C ARG A 32 3.75 0.17 14.33
N ASN A 33 2.58 0.52 14.82
CA ASN A 33 2.08 1.90 14.75
C ASN A 33 1.94 2.43 13.33
N VAL A 34 1.47 1.58 12.41
CA VAL A 34 1.12 2.04 11.07
C VAL A 34 -0.14 2.88 11.18
N THR A 35 -0.05 4.14 10.78
CA THR A 35 -1.15 5.09 10.93
C THR A 35 -1.82 5.47 9.62
N ALA A 36 -1.13 5.27 8.50
CA ALA A 36 -1.67 5.65 7.21
C ALA A 36 -0.99 4.88 6.10
N VAL A 37 -1.75 4.66 5.03
CA VAL A 37 -1.22 4.14 3.78
C VAL A 37 -1.65 5.12 2.71
N ASN A 38 -0.69 5.83 2.13
CA ASN A 38 -0.96 6.82 1.11
C ASN A 38 -0.79 6.17 -0.26
N VAL A 39 -1.84 6.21 -1.08
CA VAL A 39 -1.80 5.63 -2.41
C VAL A 39 -1.19 6.64 -3.37
N GLU A 40 0.02 6.36 -3.83
CA GLU A 40 0.78 7.27 -4.69
C GLU A 40 0.42 7.08 -6.16
N ASN A 41 0.18 5.84 -6.55
CA ASN A 41 -0.01 5.50 -7.96
C ASN A 41 -0.91 4.29 -8.10
N ILE A 42 -1.70 4.29 -9.16
CA ILE A 42 -2.60 3.19 -9.48
C ILE A 42 -2.40 2.83 -10.94
N LYS A 43 -2.17 1.55 -11.22
CA LYS A 43 -2.07 1.04 -12.58
C LYS A 43 -3.08 -0.06 -12.81
N ALA A 44 -3.79 0.02 -13.92
CA ALA A 44 -4.60 -1.10 -14.39
C ALA A 44 -3.69 -1.93 -15.30
N LEU A 45 -3.52 -3.20 -14.98
CA LEU A 45 -2.68 -4.09 -15.77
C LEU A 45 -3.56 -4.75 -16.83
N VAL A 46 -3.11 -4.65 -18.08
CA VAL A 46 -3.92 -5.04 -19.25
C VAL A 46 -3.26 -6.21 -19.95
N GLU A 47 -4.07 -7.23 -20.25
CA GLU A 47 -3.66 -8.35 -21.09
C GLU A 47 -4.75 -8.60 -22.13
N LYS A 48 -4.36 -8.70 -23.39
CA LYS A 48 -5.27 -8.94 -24.51
C LYS A 48 -6.44 -7.95 -24.52
N GLY A 49 -6.14 -6.68 -24.25
CA GLY A 49 -7.13 -5.61 -24.30
C GLY A 49 -8.07 -5.54 -23.10
N LYS A 50 -7.83 -6.33 -22.06
CA LYS A 50 -8.69 -6.35 -20.88
C LYS A 50 -7.88 -6.08 -19.61
N VAL A 51 -8.49 -5.38 -18.69
CA VAL A 51 -7.89 -5.17 -17.36
C VAL A 51 -7.97 -6.49 -16.60
N VAL A 52 -6.82 -7.01 -16.17
CA VAL A 52 -6.75 -8.29 -15.45
C VAL A 52 -6.55 -8.11 -13.97
N ARG A 53 -5.90 -7.03 -13.55
CA ARG A 53 -5.72 -6.70 -12.14
C ARG A 53 -5.21 -5.28 -12.00
N TYR A 54 -5.10 -4.84 -10.77
CA TYR A 54 -4.61 -3.50 -10.46
C TYR A 54 -3.36 -3.59 -9.60
N ARG A 55 -2.44 -2.65 -9.83
CA ARG A 55 -1.24 -2.50 -9.02
C ARG A 55 -1.28 -1.13 -8.38
N VAL A 56 -0.96 -1.07 -7.09
CA VAL A 56 -0.85 0.20 -6.37
C VAL A 56 0.56 0.35 -5.81
N ASP A 57 1.06 1.58 -5.89
CA ASP A 57 2.29 1.97 -5.21
C ASP A 57 1.86 2.78 -4.01
N VAL A 58 2.23 2.35 -2.83
CA VAL A 58 1.78 3.02 -1.60
C VAL A 58 2.96 3.39 -0.72
N LYS A 59 2.75 4.40 0.09
CA LYS A 59 3.68 4.77 1.17
C LYS A 59 2.98 4.55 2.49
N ALA A 60 3.52 3.65 3.28
CA ALA A 60 2.98 3.38 4.62
C ALA A 60 3.75 4.21 5.62
N THR A 61 3.01 4.95 6.44
CA THR A 61 3.57 5.79 7.50
C THR A 61 3.44 5.05 8.82
N PHE A 62 4.50 4.97 9.57
CA PHE A 62 4.46 4.41 10.91
C PHE A 62 5.21 5.33 11.88
N VAL A 63 4.67 5.40 13.09
CA VAL A 63 5.18 6.30 14.12
C VAL A 63 6.22 5.57 14.95
N LEU A 64 7.38 6.18 15.07
CA LEU A 64 8.43 5.70 15.95
C LEU A 64 8.12 6.15 17.38
N GLU A 65 8.84 5.59 18.33
CA GLU A 65 8.69 6.01 19.72
C GLU A 65 9.03 7.49 19.89
N ASP A 66 8.32 8.14 20.77
CA ASP A 66 8.60 9.55 21.12
C ASP A 66 9.82 9.67 22.01
#